data_d6a0e1cddbb42e6a6b69b4673e943025
#
_entry.id   d6a0e1cddbb42e6a6b69b4673e943025
#
_cell.length_a   1.000
_cell.length_b   1.000
_cell.length_c   1.000
_cell.angle_alpha   90.00
_cell.angle_beta   90.00
_cell.angle_gamma   90.00
#
_symmetry.space_group_name_H-M   'P 1'
#
loop_
_entity.id
_entity.type
_entity.pdbx_description
1 polymer ?
#
loop_
_entity_poly.entity_id
_entity_poly.type
_entity_poly.pdbx_seq_one_letter_code
_entity_poly.pdbx_strand_id
1 'polypeptide(L)'
;MTKLKFNNGKFRILQLSDIQEIVNTNPDTVNLTRELIAATNPDLIVLTGDQIKGYGVTMQKGDAQTNAALTLSNILAPIAESGIPFTAVFGNHDVFGNADEEFQWRCYKLYDNFVGNTYDFDSLPVYSEDESDVKFCVYTFDSGLKIKGKYSPVKDELVNKYIAQRDEYKDKYNKYIPALAFQHIPPADIYDSLVKAEKGAYKALQGAGKFAADFYRLPSYAVSARSFMGENAASPDEKGPQVEALKEKGDVLGLFFGHDHNNSFVVKHGNLDLGYTQGLGFNIYGPGKNRGGRVFDIDESCPDKYETFTVTAKDLEDFRLERPLKEFIYTHSPSSVAVAMNWVKKGAVALGTVTASAFVIKRILHK
;
A
#
# COMPACT_ATOMS: atom_id res chain seq x y z
N MET A 1 -18.76 -6.08 18.61
CA MET A 1 -18.08 -5.57 17.41
C MET A 1 -19.04 -4.67 16.65
N THR A 2 -18.55 -3.53 16.20
CA THR A 2 -19.32 -2.60 15.35
C THR A 2 -19.57 -3.28 14.00
N LYS A 3 -20.84 -3.37 13.60
CA LYS A 3 -21.19 -3.87 12.26
C LYS A 3 -20.90 -2.80 11.23
N LEU A 4 -20.21 -3.19 10.15
CA LEU A 4 -20.06 -2.34 8.98
C LEU A 4 -21.36 -2.35 8.18
N LYS A 5 -21.86 -1.20 7.78
CA LYS A 5 -23.08 -1.07 6.98
C LYS A 5 -23.07 0.16 6.10
N PHE A 6 -23.88 0.15 5.07
CA PHE A 6 -24.13 1.32 4.26
C PHE A 6 -24.78 2.44 5.08
N ASN A 7 -24.41 3.69 4.79
CA ASN A 7 -24.97 4.89 5.41
C ASN A 7 -25.48 5.80 4.30
N ASN A 8 -26.76 6.14 4.32
CA ASN A 8 -27.39 6.91 3.23
C ASN A 8 -27.10 6.34 1.84
N GLY A 9 -27.17 5.00 1.70
CA GLY A 9 -26.92 4.27 0.46
C GLY A 9 -25.46 4.26 0.00
N LYS A 10 -24.49 4.67 0.83
CA LYS A 10 -23.06 4.71 0.49
C LYS A 10 -22.20 3.98 1.51
N PHE A 11 -21.07 3.45 1.07
CA PHE A 11 -20.02 2.94 1.93
C PHE A 11 -18.66 3.39 1.38
N ARG A 12 -17.90 4.11 2.19
CA ARG A 12 -16.61 4.66 1.82
C ARG A 12 -15.48 3.98 2.59
N ILE A 13 -14.46 3.53 1.85
CA ILE A 13 -13.24 2.96 2.43
C ILE A 13 -12.10 3.93 2.19
N LEU A 14 -11.27 4.16 3.23
CA LEU A 14 -9.98 4.85 3.11
C LEU A 14 -8.86 3.83 3.33
N GLN A 15 -8.07 3.56 2.30
CA GLN A 15 -6.85 2.76 2.38
C GLN A 15 -5.66 3.67 2.70
N LEU A 16 -4.91 3.33 3.75
CA LEU A 16 -3.63 3.94 4.12
C LEU A 16 -2.55 2.86 4.11
N SER A 17 -1.39 3.16 3.54
CA SER A 17 -0.30 2.20 3.38
C SER A 17 1.06 2.79 3.72
N ASP A 18 2.01 1.94 4.10
CA ASP A 18 3.42 2.30 4.24
C ASP A 18 3.63 3.53 5.13
N ILE A 19 3.04 3.49 6.32
CA ILE A 19 3.19 4.53 7.35
C ILE A 19 4.64 4.54 7.85
N GLN A 20 5.25 3.38 8.01
CA GLN A 20 6.66 3.13 8.37
C GLN A 20 7.22 4.09 9.42
N GLU A 21 6.50 4.24 10.52
CA GLU A 21 6.88 5.09 11.63
C GLU A 21 7.77 4.35 12.64
N ILE A 22 8.36 5.14 13.53
CA ILE A 22 9.24 4.71 14.62
C ILE A 22 8.75 5.33 15.93
N VAL A 23 9.32 4.92 17.07
CA VAL A 23 8.96 5.45 18.40
C VAL A 23 8.92 6.99 18.42
N ASN A 24 9.90 7.65 17.80
CA ASN A 24 9.85 9.10 17.59
C ASN A 24 9.08 9.42 16.31
N THR A 25 7.78 9.20 16.39
CA THR A 25 6.85 9.36 15.28
C THR A 25 6.90 10.76 14.68
N ASN A 26 6.83 10.86 13.36
CA ASN A 26 6.81 12.15 12.69
C ASN A 26 5.41 12.78 12.82
N PRO A 27 5.31 14.00 13.38
CA PRO A 27 4.02 14.68 13.50
C PRO A 27 3.34 14.90 12.16
N ASP A 28 4.10 15.09 11.07
CA ASP A 28 3.53 15.22 9.73
C ASP A 28 2.75 13.98 9.30
N THR A 29 3.17 12.77 9.72
CA THR A 29 2.43 11.52 9.45
C THR A 29 1.09 11.50 10.20
N VAL A 30 1.11 11.84 11.49
CA VAL A 30 -0.08 11.87 12.34
C VAL A 30 -1.07 12.94 11.85
N ASN A 31 -0.58 14.13 11.52
CA ASN A 31 -1.38 15.23 11.03
C ASN A 31 -1.99 14.90 9.66
N LEU A 32 -1.20 14.34 8.73
CA LEU A 32 -1.74 13.93 7.42
C LEU A 32 -2.83 12.86 7.57
N THR A 33 -2.65 11.89 8.46
CA THR A 33 -3.67 10.88 8.73
C THR A 33 -4.97 11.53 9.23
N ARG A 34 -4.88 12.47 10.17
CA ARG A 34 -6.04 13.20 10.71
C ARG A 34 -6.77 14.00 9.62
N GLU A 35 -6.02 14.73 8.81
CA GLU A 35 -6.58 15.53 7.71
C GLU A 35 -7.23 14.66 6.62
N LEU A 36 -6.62 13.52 6.28
CA LEU A 36 -7.20 12.55 5.35
C LEU A 36 -8.54 12.00 5.85
N ILE A 37 -8.60 11.62 7.13
CA ILE A 37 -9.84 11.14 7.76
C ILE A 37 -10.93 12.23 7.71
N ALA A 38 -10.58 13.44 8.10
CA ALA A 38 -11.52 14.58 8.09
C ALA A 38 -12.02 14.91 6.67
N ALA A 39 -11.11 14.94 5.69
CA ALA A 39 -11.45 15.28 4.31
C ALA A 39 -12.24 14.20 3.57
N THR A 40 -12.04 12.93 3.93
CA THR A 40 -12.68 11.80 3.24
C THR A 40 -13.91 11.26 3.95
N ASN A 41 -14.02 11.46 5.27
CA ASN A 41 -15.10 10.94 6.12
C ASN A 41 -15.47 9.49 5.79
N PRO A 42 -14.55 8.52 5.97
CA PRO A 42 -14.76 7.13 5.56
C PRO A 42 -15.65 6.38 6.57
N ASP A 43 -16.29 5.30 6.11
CA ASP A 43 -17.01 4.34 6.96
C ASP A 43 -16.08 3.22 7.47
N LEU A 44 -14.94 3.00 6.80
CA LEU A 44 -13.91 2.03 7.17
C LEU A 44 -12.52 2.55 6.77
N ILE A 45 -11.53 2.37 7.65
CA ILE A 45 -10.12 2.58 7.33
C ILE A 45 -9.43 1.22 7.23
N VAL A 46 -8.68 0.99 6.14
CA VAL A 46 -7.88 -0.23 5.93
C VAL A 46 -6.40 0.15 5.90
N LEU A 47 -5.65 -0.34 6.88
CA LEU A 47 -4.20 -0.19 6.94
C LEU A 47 -3.55 -1.35 6.20
N THR A 48 -2.89 -1.08 5.07
CA THR A 48 -2.36 -2.12 4.19
C THR A 48 -0.86 -2.36 4.36
N GLY A 49 -0.43 -2.53 5.60
CA GLY A 49 0.92 -3.02 5.93
C GLY A 49 1.99 -1.93 6.04
N ASP A 50 3.12 -2.35 6.59
CA ASP A 50 4.27 -1.49 6.88
C ASP A 50 3.88 -0.26 7.72
N GLN A 51 3.14 -0.48 8.78
CA GLN A 51 2.83 0.56 9.76
C GLN A 51 4.06 0.96 10.56
N ILE A 52 4.95 -0.01 10.84
CA ILE A 52 6.16 0.17 11.63
C ILE A 52 7.40 0.02 10.73
N LYS A 53 8.37 0.88 10.92
CA LYS A 53 9.72 0.75 10.35
C LYS A 53 10.59 -0.13 11.27
N GLY A 54 10.28 -1.42 11.38
CA GLY A 54 10.93 -2.35 12.32
C GLY A 54 12.45 -2.43 12.20
N TYR A 55 13.02 -2.20 11.03
CA TYR A 55 14.47 -2.11 10.81
C TYR A 55 15.09 -0.75 11.21
N GLY A 56 14.30 0.22 11.67
CA GLY A 56 14.78 1.52 12.10
C GLY A 56 15.77 1.40 13.29
N VAL A 57 16.86 2.17 13.27
CA VAL A 57 17.91 2.08 14.31
C VAL A 57 17.34 2.26 15.73
N THR A 58 16.36 3.12 15.90
CA THR A 58 15.69 3.35 17.20
C THR A 58 14.79 2.19 17.58
N MET A 59 14.18 1.51 16.62
CA MET A 59 13.31 0.35 16.83
C MET A 59 14.10 -0.89 17.26
N GLN A 60 15.37 -0.99 16.86
CA GLN A 60 16.29 -2.07 17.23
C GLN A 60 16.96 -1.89 18.58
N LYS A 61 16.67 -0.78 19.29
CA LYS A 61 17.23 -0.49 20.63
C LYS A 61 16.17 -0.68 21.71
N GLY A 62 16.53 -1.35 22.79
CA GLY A 62 15.63 -1.62 23.90
C GLY A 62 14.68 -2.78 23.60
N ASP A 63 13.49 -2.75 24.20
CA ASP A 63 12.49 -3.79 24.03
C ASP A 63 11.61 -3.55 22.80
N ALA A 64 11.59 -4.51 21.88
CA ALA A 64 10.88 -4.40 20.61
C ALA A 64 9.35 -4.29 20.79
N GLN A 65 8.78 -5.00 21.77
CA GLN A 65 7.34 -4.93 22.04
C GLN A 65 6.95 -3.54 22.56
N THR A 66 7.73 -2.97 23.47
CA THR A 66 7.52 -1.60 23.94
C THR A 66 7.59 -0.60 22.78
N ASN A 67 8.62 -0.72 21.93
CA ASN A 67 8.79 0.15 20.77
C ASN A 67 7.62 0.02 19.77
N ALA A 68 7.17 -1.19 19.51
CA ALA A 68 6.02 -1.44 18.64
C ALA A 68 4.73 -0.83 19.21
N ALA A 69 4.44 -1.10 20.49
CA ALA A 69 3.23 -0.58 21.16
C ALA A 69 3.19 0.95 21.18
N LEU A 70 4.33 1.62 21.49
CA LEU A 70 4.42 3.08 21.47
C LEU A 70 4.23 3.65 20.06
N THR A 71 4.86 3.02 19.06
CA THR A 71 4.73 3.46 17.66
C THR A 71 3.29 3.31 17.19
N LEU A 72 2.67 2.15 17.42
CA LEU A 72 1.26 1.91 17.09
C LEU A 72 0.35 2.90 17.81
N SER A 73 0.55 3.15 19.10
CA SER A 73 -0.24 4.13 19.85
C SER A 73 -0.20 5.52 19.21
N ASN A 74 0.97 5.96 18.73
CA ASN A 74 1.11 7.27 18.10
C ASN A 74 0.41 7.35 16.73
N ILE A 75 0.61 6.35 15.87
CA ILE A 75 0.03 6.37 14.52
C ILE A 75 -1.47 6.10 14.51
N LEU A 76 -1.98 5.35 15.49
CA LEU A 76 -3.40 5.03 15.60
C LEU A 76 -4.20 6.12 16.33
N ALA A 77 -3.54 7.07 17.02
CA ALA A 77 -4.23 8.13 17.74
C ALA A 77 -5.29 8.87 16.89
N PRO A 78 -5.00 9.38 15.68
CA PRO A 78 -6.01 10.06 14.86
C PRO A 78 -7.15 9.12 14.41
N ILE A 79 -6.88 7.82 14.24
CA ILE A 79 -7.89 6.83 13.86
C ILE A 79 -8.80 6.52 15.06
N ALA A 80 -8.22 6.36 16.25
CA ALA A 80 -8.98 6.15 17.48
C ALA A 80 -9.84 7.38 17.83
N GLU A 81 -9.27 8.59 17.73
CA GLU A 81 -9.97 9.86 17.94
C GLU A 81 -11.18 10.02 17.01
N SER A 82 -11.11 9.53 15.78
CA SER A 82 -12.21 9.62 14.83
C SER A 82 -13.38 8.68 15.16
N GLY A 83 -13.15 7.60 15.90
CA GLY A 83 -14.13 6.55 16.17
C GLY A 83 -14.51 5.72 14.92
N ILE A 84 -13.93 5.99 13.75
CA ILE A 84 -14.22 5.27 12.52
C ILE A 84 -13.67 3.84 12.62
N PRO A 85 -14.45 2.80 12.27
CA PRO A 85 -13.97 1.43 12.22
C PRO A 85 -12.70 1.28 11.38
N PHE A 86 -11.75 0.47 11.86
CA PHE A 86 -10.55 0.18 11.09
C PHE A 86 -10.10 -1.27 11.21
N THR A 87 -9.39 -1.74 10.17
CA THR A 87 -8.70 -3.02 10.15
C THR A 87 -7.27 -2.85 9.62
N ALA A 88 -6.44 -3.88 9.75
CA ALA A 88 -5.05 -3.85 9.33
C ALA A 88 -4.62 -5.18 8.72
N VAL A 89 -3.65 -5.13 7.81
CA VAL A 89 -2.79 -6.25 7.43
C VAL A 89 -1.35 -5.91 7.77
N PHE A 90 -0.49 -6.91 7.89
CA PHE A 90 0.93 -6.69 8.11
C PHE A 90 1.70 -6.54 6.80
N GLY A 91 2.76 -5.74 6.85
CA GLY A 91 3.78 -5.64 5.82
C GLY A 91 5.09 -6.31 6.24
N ASN A 92 6.05 -6.32 5.34
CA ASN A 92 7.32 -7.02 5.56
C ASN A 92 8.27 -6.31 6.55
N HIS A 93 7.94 -5.12 7.00
CA HIS A 93 8.73 -4.36 7.97
C HIS A 93 8.09 -4.24 9.35
N ASP A 94 6.87 -4.74 9.53
CA ASP A 94 6.16 -4.63 10.80
C ASP A 94 6.74 -5.54 11.88
N VAL A 95 7.19 -6.75 11.50
CA VAL A 95 7.75 -7.73 12.44
C VAL A 95 9.23 -7.48 12.70
N PHE A 96 9.60 -7.34 13.96
CA PHE A 96 10.99 -7.18 14.37
C PHE A 96 11.21 -7.61 15.84
N GLY A 97 12.37 -8.20 16.13
CA GLY A 97 12.68 -8.71 17.48
C GLY A 97 11.61 -9.68 17.97
N ASN A 98 11.05 -9.42 19.16
CA ASN A 98 9.94 -10.16 19.75
C ASN A 98 8.57 -9.47 19.57
N ALA A 99 8.50 -8.41 18.78
CA ALA A 99 7.25 -7.76 18.38
C ALA A 99 6.70 -8.41 17.11
N ASP A 100 6.19 -9.64 17.26
CA ASP A 100 5.58 -10.43 16.21
C ASP A 100 4.15 -9.94 15.86
N GLU A 101 3.57 -10.56 14.85
CA GLU A 101 2.22 -10.25 14.36
C GLU A 101 1.18 -10.44 15.46
N GLU A 102 1.29 -11.52 16.26
CA GLU A 102 0.35 -11.80 17.33
C GLU A 102 0.38 -10.74 18.43
N PHE A 103 1.57 -10.29 18.82
CA PHE A 103 1.70 -9.19 19.78
C PHE A 103 1.09 -7.90 19.25
N GLN A 104 1.42 -7.51 18.02
CA GLN A 104 0.91 -6.29 17.41
C GLN A 104 -0.61 -6.35 17.20
N TRP A 105 -1.14 -7.53 16.82
CA TRP A 105 -2.58 -7.74 16.70
C TRP A 105 -3.31 -7.54 18.02
N ARG A 106 -2.73 -7.97 19.14
CA ARG A 106 -3.26 -7.66 20.47
C ARG A 106 -3.25 -6.15 20.77
N CYS A 107 -2.25 -5.40 20.28
CA CYS A 107 -2.24 -3.95 20.40
C CYS A 107 -3.40 -3.30 19.62
N TYR A 108 -3.67 -3.74 18.39
CA TYR A 108 -4.84 -3.26 17.63
C TYR A 108 -6.16 -3.54 18.35
N LYS A 109 -6.31 -4.72 18.95
CA LYS A 109 -7.52 -5.12 19.69
C LYS A 109 -7.79 -4.31 20.96
N LEU A 110 -6.87 -3.46 21.39
CA LEU A 110 -7.12 -2.52 22.50
C LEU A 110 -8.01 -1.33 22.09
N TYR A 111 -8.25 -1.13 20.82
CA TYR A 111 -9.06 -0.03 20.30
C TYR A 111 -10.50 -0.49 20.04
N ASP A 112 -11.47 0.22 20.60
CA ASP A 112 -12.90 -0.12 20.49
C ASP A 112 -13.43 -0.10 19.05
N ASN A 113 -12.81 0.71 18.18
CA ASN A 113 -13.15 0.83 16.76
C ASN A 113 -12.35 -0.11 15.85
N PHE A 114 -11.53 -1.01 16.41
CA PHE A 114 -10.86 -2.04 15.62
C PHE A 114 -11.83 -3.19 15.33
N VAL A 115 -12.00 -3.52 14.04
CA VAL A 115 -12.97 -4.52 13.58
C VAL A 115 -12.35 -5.79 13.00
N GLY A 116 -11.01 -5.89 12.94
CA GLY A 116 -10.32 -7.08 12.45
C GLY A 116 -10.51 -8.30 13.35
N ASN A 117 -10.81 -9.45 12.75
CA ASN A 117 -10.98 -10.74 13.47
C ASN A 117 -9.67 -11.52 13.54
N THR A 118 -8.99 -11.65 12.40
CA THR A 118 -7.71 -12.38 12.27
C THR A 118 -6.74 -11.58 11.41
N TYR A 119 -5.42 -11.80 11.57
CA TYR A 119 -4.38 -11.08 10.84
C TYR A 119 -3.89 -11.79 9.58
N ASP A 120 -4.26 -13.07 9.38
CA ASP A 120 -3.79 -13.86 8.23
C ASP A 120 -4.73 -13.78 7.02
N PHE A 121 -6.02 -14.05 7.23
CA PHE A 121 -7.10 -13.83 6.28
C PHE A 121 -8.35 -13.40 7.04
N ASP A 122 -8.96 -12.30 6.66
CA ASP A 122 -10.18 -11.83 7.27
C ASP A 122 -11.24 -11.49 6.23
N SER A 123 -12.49 -11.54 6.69
CA SER A 123 -13.68 -11.26 5.91
C SER A 123 -14.61 -10.37 6.72
N LEU A 124 -14.77 -9.13 6.28
CA LEU A 124 -15.57 -8.10 6.92
C LEU A 124 -16.83 -7.83 6.08
N PRO A 125 -17.99 -8.42 6.43
CA PRO A 125 -19.23 -8.17 5.72
C PRO A 125 -19.74 -6.76 5.97
N VAL A 126 -20.19 -6.10 4.89
CA VAL A 126 -20.86 -4.80 4.93
C VAL A 126 -22.35 -5.03 4.64
N TYR A 127 -23.16 -4.70 5.63
CA TYR A 127 -24.59 -4.89 5.58
C TYR A 127 -25.30 -3.74 4.87
N SER A 128 -26.52 -4.03 4.38
CA SER A 128 -27.46 -2.99 3.95
C SER A 128 -27.68 -1.98 5.08
N GLU A 129 -28.16 -0.78 4.74
CA GLU A 129 -28.43 0.27 5.73
C GLU A 129 -29.40 -0.20 6.82
N ASP A 130 -30.40 -1.02 6.48
CA ASP A 130 -31.35 -1.64 7.40
C ASP A 130 -30.84 -2.92 8.08
N GLU A 131 -29.61 -3.33 7.83
CA GLU A 131 -28.92 -4.51 8.35
C GLU A 131 -29.58 -5.86 8.01
N SER A 132 -30.50 -5.90 7.05
CA SER A 132 -31.24 -7.10 6.67
C SER A 132 -30.47 -8.07 5.77
N ASP A 133 -29.45 -7.59 5.00
CA ASP A 133 -28.70 -8.36 4.01
C ASP A 133 -27.24 -7.92 3.97
N VAL A 134 -26.33 -8.81 3.55
CA VAL A 134 -24.97 -8.47 3.22
C VAL A 134 -24.88 -8.04 1.76
N LYS A 135 -24.44 -6.81 1.53
CA LYS A 135 -24.36 -6.18 0.21
C LYS A 135 -22.95 -6.16 -0.37
N PHE A 136 -21.94 -6.10 0.49
CA PHE A 136 -20.54 -5.98 0.11
C PHE A 136 -19.65 -6.72 1.09
N CYS A 137 -18.40 -7.01 0.71
CA CYS A 137 -17.42 -7.58 1.62
C CYS A 137 -16.06 -6.93 1.43
N VAL A 138 -15.30 -6.80 2.52
CA VAL A 138 -13.89 -6.43 2.50
C VAL A 138 -13.08 -7.64 2.94
N TYR A 139 -12.22 -8.13 2.05
CA TYR A 139 -11.26 -9.20 2.35
C TYR A 139 -9.88 -8.63 2.65
N THR A 140 -9.19 -9.18 3.62
CA THR A 140 -7.79 -8.86 3.88
C THR A 140 -6.95 -10.14 3.88
N PHE A 141 -5.73 -10.05 3.31
CA PHE A 141 -4.79 -11.17 3.23
C PHE A 141 -3.44 -10.78 3.79
N ASP A 142 -2.86 -11.64 4.62
CA ASP A 142 -1.43 -11.60 4.87
C ASP A 142 -0.69 -12.01 3.59
N SER A 143 0.11 -11.11 3.05
CA SER A 143 0.95 -11.33 1.87
C SER A 143 2.35 -11.86 2.21
N GLY A 144 2.59 -12.12 3.49
CA GLY A 144 3.81 -12.73 3.98
C GLY A 144 5.00 -11.78 4.09
N LEU A 145 6.13 -12.37 4.47
CA LEU A 145 7.38 -11.68 4.73
C LEU A 145 8.42 -11.95 3.65
N LYS A 146 9.47 -11.15 3.64
CA LYS A 146 10.65 -11.38 2.80
C LYS A 146 11.53 -12.46 3.43
N ILE A 147 11.61 -13.64 2.79
CA ILE A 147 12.41 -14.76 3.26
C ILE A 147 13.64 -14.93 2.34
N LYS A 148 14.84 -14.89 2.92
CA LYS A 148 16.12 -14.98 2.19
C LYS A 148 16.21 -14.02 0.99
N GLY A 149 15.67 -12.82 1.16
CA GLY A 149 15.70 -11.78 0.14
C GLY A 149 14.62 -11.89 -0.95
N LYS A 150 13.71 -12.85 -0.87
CA LYS A 150 12.62 -13.06 -1.83
C LYS A 150 11.25 -12.99 -1.13
N TYR A 151 10.26 -12.49 -1.85
CA TYR A 151 8.86 -12.57 -1.45
C TYR A 151 8.27 -13.90 -1.95
N SER A 152 7.30 -14.42 -1.20
CA SER A 152 6.50 -15.60 -1.59
C SER A 152 5.11 -15.15 -2.01
N PRO A 153 4.42 -15.86 -2.91
CA PRO A 153 3.00 -15.66 -3.12
C PRO A 153 2.21 -15.87 -1.82
N VAL A 154 1.00 -15.31 -1.77
CA VAL A 154 0.03 -15.60 -0.69
C VAL A 154 -0.12 -17.12 -0.57
N LYS A 155 -0.08 -17.62 0.67
CA LYS A 155 -0.12 -19.07 0.96
C LYS A 155 -1.43 -19.69 0.46
N ASP A 156 -1.36 -20.88 -0.10
CA ASP A 156 -2.52 -21.64 -0.56
C ASP A 156 -3.58 -21.82 0.54
N GLU A 157 -3.14 -21.96 1.79
CA GLU A 157 -4.04 -22.06 2.95
C GLU A 157 -4.97 -20.84 3.06
N LEU A 158 -4.44 -19.62 2.87
CA LEU A 158 -5.23 -18.38 2.97
C LEU A 158 -6.18 -18.25 1.77
N VAL A 159 -5.74 -18.68 0.59
CA VAL A 159 -6.61 -18.72 -0.59
C VAL A 159 -7.76 -19.72 -0.38
N ASN A 160 -7.50 -20.86 0.25
CA ASN A 160 -8.53 -21.84 0.59
C ASN A 160 -9.50 -21.31 1.65
N LYS A 161 -9.03 -20.53 2.65
CA LYS A 161 -9.90 -19.84 3.62
C LYS A 161 -10.84 -18.85 2.91
N TYR A 162 -10.31 -18.07 1.96
CA TYR A 162 -11.13 -17.17 1.13
C TYR A 162 -12.20 -17.92 0.35
N ILE A 163 -11.83 -18.99 -0.37
CA ILE A 163 -12.78 -19.79 -1.16
C ILE A 163 -13.89 -20.34 -0.26
N ALA A 164 -13.53 -20.88 0.90
CA ALA A 164 -14.50 -21.43 1.86
C ALA A 164 -15.45 -20.34 2.36
N GLN A 165 -14.95 -19.15 2.72
CA GLN A 165 -15.76 -18.03 3.18
C GLN A 165 -16.67 -17.46 2.09
N ARG A 166 -16.17 -17.33 0.87
CA ARG A 166 -16.95 -16.92 -0.31
C ARG A 166 -18.11 -17.87 -0.56
N ASP A 167 -17.84 -19.18 -0.52
CA ASP A 167 -18.84 -20.21 -0.78
C ASP A 167 -19.85 -20.30 0.37
N GLU A 168 -19.44 -20.12 1.63
CA GLU A 168 -20.36 -19.97 2.78
C GLU A 168 -21.33 -18.78 2.57
N TYR A 169 -20.84 -17.64 2.12
CA TYR A 169 -21.69 -16.50 1.81
C TYR A 169 -22.63 -16.80 0.63
N LYS A 170 -22.14 -17.48 -0.41
CA LYS A 170 -22.96 -17.91 -1.53
C LYS A 170 -24.12 -18.81 -1.08
N ASP A 171 -23.84 -19.75 -0.19
CA ASP A 171 -24.87 -20.66 0.33
C ASP A 171 -25.87 -19.93 1.23
N LYS A 172 -25.37 -19.06 2.11
CA LYS A 172 -26.20 -18.30 3.07
C LYS A 172 -27.09 -17.26 2.41
N TYR A 173 -26.55 -16.50 1.43
CA TYR A 173 -27.25 -15.37 0.81
C TYR A 173 -27.74 -15.67 -0.62
N ASN A 174 -27.52 -16.88 -1.11
CA ASN A 174 -27.85 -17.34 -2.46
C ASN A 174 -27.30 -16.46 -3.60
N LYS A 175 -26.16 -15.78 -3.34
CA LYS A 175 -25.45 -14.91 -4.29
C LYS A 175 -23.97 -14.82 -3.89
N TYR A 176 -23.08 -14.61 -4.87
CA TYR A 176 -21.73 -14.16 -4.58
C TYR A 176 -21.80 -12.69 -4.13
N ILE A 177 -21.08 -12.35 -3.06
CA ILE A 177 -21.09 -10.99 -2.50
C ILE A 177 -19.98 -10.19 -3.17
N PRO A 178 -20.29 -9.05 -3.82
CA PRO A 178 -19.25 -8.17 -4.36
C PRO A 178 -18.27 -7.74 -3.30
N ALA A 179 -16.98 -7.65 -3.64
CA ALA A 179 -15.94 -7.40 -2.66
C ALA A 179 -14.74 -6.62 -3.21
N LEU A 180 -14.02 -5.97 -2.30
CA LEU A 180 -12.64 -5.54 -2.51
C LEU A 180 -11.72 -6.33 -1.59
N ALA A 181 -10.52 -6.65 -2.09
CA ALA A 181 -9.49 -7.34 -1.33
C ALA A 181 -8.27 -6.42 -1.10
N PHE A 182 -7.65 -6.56 0.07
CA PHE A 182 -6.51 -5.76 0.49
C PHE A 182 -5.38 -6.63 1.02
N GLN A 183 -4.15 -6.28 0.67
CA GLN A 183 -2.93 -6.91 1.18
C GLN A 183 -1.77 -5.89 1.14
N HIS A 184 -0.58 -6.29 1.55
CA HIS A 184 0.59 -5.41 1.50
C HIS A 184 1.40 -5.57 0.21
N ILE A 185 1.94 -6.78 -0.04
CA ILE A 185 2.83 -7.05 -1.17
C ILE A 185 2.01 -7.34 -2.43
N PRO A 186 2.33 -6.71 -3.58
CA PRO A 186 1.62 -6.98 -4.83
C PRO A 186 1.83 -8.42 -5.30
N PRO A 187 0.84 -9.05 -5.97
CA PRO A 187 1.05 -10.33 -6.63
C PRO A 187 1.96 -10.20 -7.86
N ALA A 188 2.65 -11.28 -8.25
CA ALA A 188 3.49 -11.30 -9.45
C ALA A 188 2.72 -10.99 -10.75
N ASP A 189 1.42 -11.22 -10.73
CA ASP A 189 0.46 -10.96 -11.82
C ASP A 189 0.38 -9.48 -12.23
N ILE A 190 0.83 -8.57 -11.35
CA ILE A 190 0.91 -7.13 -11.68
C ILE A 190 1.71 -6.89 -12.96
N TYR A 191 2.78 -7.67 -13.20
CA TYR A 191 3.61 -7.52 -14.39
C TYR A 191 2.90 -7.86 -15.70
N ASP A 192 1.89 -8.74 -15.66
CA ASP A 192 1.07 -9.05 -16.86
C ASP A 192 0.12 -7.89 -17.22
N SER A 193 -0.16 -7.02 -16.26
CA SER A 193 -1.04 -5.86 -16.44
C SER A 193 -0.29 -4.59 -16.81
N LEU A 194 1.04 -4.64 -16.78
CA LEU A 194 1.92 -3.56 -17.24
C LEU A 194 2.31 -3.77 -18.71
N VAL A 195 2.70 -2.70 -19.38
CA VAL A 195 3.16 -2.75 -20.77
C VAL A 195 4.67 -2.87 -20.81
N LYS A 196 5.20 -3.91 -21.45
CA LYS A 196 6.63 -4.01 -21.75
C LYS A 196 7.09 -2.83 -22.61
N ALA A 197 8.26 -2.31 -22.31
CA ALA A 197 8.83 -1.15 -22.96
C ALA A 197 10.33 -1.35 -23.23
N GLU A 198 10.87 -0.57 -24.14
CA GLU A 198 12.32 -0.54 -24.39
C GLU A 198 13.06 0.16 -23.24
N LYS A 199 14.31 -0.22 -23.04
CA LYS A 199 15.20 0.46 -22.08
C LYS A 199 15.34 1.93 -22.43
N GLY A 200 15.03 2.80 -21.49
CA GLY A 200 15.07 4.26 -21.66
C GLY A 200 13.82 4.88 -22.26
N ALA A 201 12.78 4.09 -22.56
CA ALA A 201 11.48 4.63 -22.93
C ALA A 201 10.89 5.51 -21.82
N TYR A 202 10.10 6.50 -22.20
CA TYR A 202 9.51 7.46 -21.26
C TYR A 202 8.66 6.75 -20.18
N LYS A 203 8.97 7.06 -18.93
CA LYS A 203 8.33 6.46 -17.72
C LYS A 203 8.45 4.93 -17.63
N ALA A 204 9.37 4.30 -18.35
CA ALA A 204 9.63 2.88 -18.22
C ALA A 204 10.63 2.62 -17.09
N LEU A 205 10.30 1.65 -16.23
CA LEU A 205 11.11 1.17 -15.12
C LEU A 205 11.53 -0.27 -15.36
N GLN A 206 12.74 -0.61 -14.96
CA GLN A 206 13.21 -2.00 -14.99
C GLN A 206 12.40 -2.82 -13.96
N GLY A 207 11.96 -4.01 -14.34
CA GLY A 207 11.26 -4.92 -13.41
C GLY A 207 12.11 -5.35 -12.22
N ALA A 208 11.50 -5.95 -11.21
CA ALA A 208 12.18 -6.52 -10.05
C ALA A 208 12.31 -8.05 -10.16
N GLY A 209 13.20 -8.66 -9.38
CA GLY A 209 13.35 -10.12 -9.29
C GLY A 209 13.54 -10.77 -10.66
N LYS A 210 12.75 -11.78 -10.98
CA LYS A 210 12.78 -12.47 -12.27
C LYS A 210 12.37 -11.58 -13.46
N PHE A 211 11.67 -10.48 -13.20
CA PHE A 211 11.22 -9.55 -14.22
C PHE A 211 12.27 -8.48 -14.58
N ALA A 212 13.45 -8.50 -13.94
CA ALA A 212 14.53 -7.52 -14.12
C ALA A 212 15.19 -7.52 -15.51
N ALA A 213 14.90 -8.51 -16.37
CA ALA A 213 15.33 -8.54 -17.74
C ALA A 213 14.59 -7.53 -18.64
N ASP A 214 13.38 -7.17 -18.27
CA ASP A 214 12.46 -6.33 -19.04
C ASP A 214 12.24 -4.95 -18.36
N PHE A 215 11.72 -4.01 -19.15
CA PHE A 215 11.27 -2.70 -18.70
C PHE A 215 9.74 -2.62 -18.85
N TYR A 216 9.10 -1.91 -17.93
CA TYR A 216 7.64 -1.83 -17.85
C TYR A 216 7.18 -0.39 -17.64
N ARG A 217 6.01 -0.07 -18.16
CA ARG A 217 5.31 1.20 -17.92
C ARG A 217 3.81 0.96 -17.76
N LEU A 218 3.11 1.96 -17.26
CA LEU A 218 1.65 1.91 -17.20
C LEU A 218 1.02 1.82 -18.60
N PRO A 219 -0.04 1.02 -18.77
CA PRO A 219 -0.87 1.10 -19.96
C PRO A 219 -1.56 2.47 -20.06
N SER A 220 -1.85 2.93 -21.27
CA SER A 220 -2.38 4.27 -21.52
C SER A 220 -3.68 4.59 -20.79
N TYR A 221 -4.56 3.61 -20.63
CA TYR A 221 -5.82 3.78 -19.91
C TYR A 221 -5.64 3.99 -18.40
N ALA A 222 -4.54 3.53 -17.81
CA ALA A 222 -4.21 3.70 -16.39
C ALA A 222 -3.46 5.00 -16.10
N VAL A 223 -3.08 5.77 -17.13
CA VAL A 223 -2.38 7.04 -16.98
C VAL A 223 -3.40 8.15 -16.72
N SER A 224 -3.28 8.80 -15.58
CA SER A 224 -4.07 9.97 -15.20
C SER A 224 -3.17 11.02 -14.56
N ALA A 225 -3.72 12.18 -14.25
CA ALA A 225 -3.00 13.23 -13.52
C ALA A 225 -2.58 12.79 -12.10
N ARG A 226 -3.25 11.78 -11.55
CA ARG A 226 -3.01 11.24 -10.19
C ARG A 226 -2.31 9.89 -10.17
N SER A 227 -2.14 9.25 -11.34
CA SER A 227 -1.43 7.97 -11.46
C SER A 227 0.04 8.17 -11.68
N PHE A 228 0.86 7.44 -10.93
CA PHE A 228 2.31 7.39 -11.15
C PHE A 228 2.87 6.01 -10.79
N MET A 229 3.92 5.63 -11.50
CA MET A 229 4.76 4.48 -11.22
C MET A 229 6.19 5.02 -11.09
N GLY A 230 6.64 5.24 -9.87
CA GLY A 230 7.91 5.84 -9.53
C GLY A 230 8.98 4.83 -9.15
N GLU A 231 8.57 3.58 -8.89
CA GLU A 231 9.47 2.45 -8.63
C GLU A 231 8.91 1.15 -9.21
N ASN A 232 9.78 0.14 -9.35
CA ASN A 232 9.36 -1.15 -9.87
C ASN A 232 8.50 -1.90 -8.87
N ALA A 233 7.62 -2.78 -9.36
CA ALA A 233 6.80 -3.62 -8.52
C ALA A 233 7.66 -4.71 -7.85
N ALA A 234 7.85 -4.61 -6.54
CA ALA A 234 8.63 -5.56 -5.76
C ALA A 234 7.76 -6.75 -5.32
N SER A 235 7.36 -7.57 -6.28
CA SER A 235 6.49 -8.74 -6.10
C SER A 235 7.28 -10.04 -5.84
N PRO A 236 6.59 -11.14 -5.49
CA PRO A 236 7.14 -12.48 -5.62
C PRO A 236 7.69 -12.76 -7.04
N ASP A 237 8.66 -13.69 -7.12
CA ASP A 237 9.13 -14.15 -8.42
C ASP A 237 8.10 -15.07 -9.12
N GLU A 238 7.27 -15.79 -8.35
CA GLU A 238 6.28 -16.74 -8.85
C GLU A 238 4.85 -16.27 -8.57
N LYS A 239 3.95 -16.60 -9.48
CA LYS A 239 2.52 -16.43 -9.27
C LYS A 239 1.99 -17.46 -8.30
N GLY A 240 1.07 -17.04 -7.45
CA GLY A 240 0.28 -17.95 -6.60
C GLY A 240 -1.13 -18.17 -7.15
N PRO A 241 -1.94 -18.99 -6.48
CA PRO A 241 -3.32 -19.26 -6.89
C PRO A 241 -4.29 -18.12 -6.58
N GLN A 242 -3.87 -17.11 -5.80
CA GLN A 242 -4.75 -16.07 -5.25
C GLN A 242 -5.49 -15.28 -6.34
N VAL A 243 -4.76 -14.74 -7.32
CA VAL A 243 -5.35 -13.86 -8.35
C VAL A 243 -6.40 -14.62 -9.19
N GLU A 244 -6.12 -15.86 -9.56
CA GLU A 244 -7.07 -16.68 -10.30
C GLU A 244 -8.29 -17.05 -9.44
N ALA A 245 -8.11 -17.32 -8.13
CA ALA A 245 -9.22 -17.59 -7.22
C ALA A 245 -10.12 -16.34 -7.04
N LEU A 246 -9.54 -15.14 -6.92
CA LEU A 246 -10.29 -13.89 -6.82
C LEU A 246 -11.09 -13.57 -8.11
N LYS A 247 -10.56 -13.95 -9.27
CA LYS A 247 -11.22 -13.74 -10.57
C LYS A 247 -12.32 -14.74 -10.87
N GLU A 248 -12.27 -15.92 -10.28
CA GLU A 248 -13.06 -17.11 -10.68
C GLU A 248 -14.58 -16.86 -10.77
N LYS A 249 -15.15 -16.18 -9.79
CA LYS A 249 -16.60 -15.92 -9.73
C LYS A 249 -16.99 -14.49 -10.15
N GLY A 250 -15.99 -13.61 -10.31
CA GLY A 250 -16.23 -12.21 -10.69
C GLY A 250 -16.85 -11.36 -9.57
N ASP A 251 -16.84 -11.86 -8.34
CA ASP A 251 -17.33 -11.18 -7.15
C ASP A 251 -16.30 -10.22 -6.57
N VAL A 252 -15.02 -10.55 -6.64
CA VAL A 252 -13.97 -9.62 -6.23
C VAL A 252 -13.64 -8.65 -7.35
N LEU A 253 -13.91 -7.37 -7.11
CA LEU A 253 -13.79 -6.30 -8.11
C LEU A 253 -12.35 -5.80 -8.23
N GLY A 254 -11.56 -5.88 -7.14
CA GLY A 254 -10.19 -5.43 -7.12
C GLY A 254 -9.39 -5.95 -5.93
N LEU A 255 -8.07 -6.08 -6.15
CA LEU A 255 -7.06 -6.36 -5.14
C LEU A 255 -6.13 -5.15 -5.03
N PHE A 256 -6.07 -4.55 -3.83
CA PHE A 256 -5.32 -3.33 -3.57
C PHE A 256 -4.20 -3.56 -2.55
N PHE A 257 -3.05 -2.90 -2.79
CA PHE A 257 -1.84 -3.12 -2.01
C PHE A 257 -0.99 -1.85 -1.89
N GLY A 258 0.04 -1.89 -1.04
CA GLY A 258 1.03 -0.84 -0.85
C GLY A 258 2.42 -1.29 -1.29
N HIS A 259 3.38 -1.30 -0.34
CA HIS A 259 4.73 -1.83 -0.45
C HIS A 259 5.70 -0.98 -1.27
N ASP A 260 5.34 -0.57 -2.47
CA ASP A 260 6.15 0.29 -3.33
C ASP A 260 5.67 1.74 -3.20
N HIS A 261 6.32 2.51 -2.31
CA HIS A 261 5.84 3.81 -1.81
C HIS A 261 5.61 4.85 -2.89
N ASN A 262 6.35 4.76 -4.00
CA ASN A 262 6.28 5.70 -5.12
C ASN A 262 5.37 5.19 -6.24
N ASN A 263 4.41 4.32 -5.93
CA ASN A 263 3.42 3.82 -6.87
C ASN A 263 2.00 4.18 -6.46
N SER A 264 1.22 4.71 -7.39
CA SER A 264 -0.20 4.98 -7.23
C SER A 264 -0.89 4.85 -8.58
N PHE A 265 -1.55 3.72 -8.82
CA PHE A 265 -2.26 3.44 -10.07
C PHE A 265 -3.20 2.25 -9.92
N VAL A 266 -4.10 2.08 -10.88
CA VAL A 266 -4.97 0.90 -11.01
C VAL A 266 -4.86 0.38 -12.44
N VAL A 267 -4.65 -0.92 -12.59
CA VAL A 267 -4.59 -1.62 -13.87
C VAL A 267 -5.56 -2.79 -13.89
N LYS A 268 -6.06 -3.14 -15.07
CA LYS A 268 -6.96 -4.27 -15.27
C LYS A 268 -6.18 -5.57 -15.43
N HIS A 269 -6.60 -6.61 -14.75
CA HIS A 269 -6.13 -7.98 -14.92
C HIS A 269 -7.34 -8.90 -15.20
N GLY A 270 -7.82 -8.89 -16.44
CA GLY A 270 -9.10 -9.49 -16.78
C GLY A 270 -10.26 -8.73 -16.14
N ASN A 271 -11.07 -9.43 -15.34
CA ASN A 271 -12.19 -8.87 -14.57
C ASN A 271 -11.80 -8.36 -13.17
N LEU A 272 -10.53 -8.44 -12.78
CA LEU A 272 -10.02 -7.97 -11.49
C LEU A 272 -9.17 -6.71 -11.69
N ASP A 273 -9.39 -5.70 -10.87
CA ASP A 273 -8.47 -4.57 -10.79
C ASP A 273 -7.28 -4.89 -9.87
N LEU A 274 -6.07 -4.51 -10.28
CA LEU A 274 -4.89 -4.53 -9.43
C LEU A 274 -4.44 -3.10 -9.17
N GLY A 275 -4.39 -2.69 -7.89
CA GLY A 275 -4.18 -1.29 -7.55
C GLY A 275 -3.13 -1.04 -6.48
N TYR A 276 -2.22 -0.11 -6.74
CA TYR A 276 -1.28 0.43 -5.78
C TYR A 276 -1.83 1.66 -5.07
N THR A 277 -1.62 1.71 -3.77
CA THR A 277 -1.76 2.92 -2.96
C THR A 277 -0.37 3.35 -2.50
N GLN A 278 -0.06 4.62 -2.69
CA GLN A 278 1.23 5.21 -2.35
C GLN A 278 1.48 5.28 -0.85
N GLY A 279 2.74 5.37 -0.46
CA GLY A 279 3.14 5.48 0.95
C GLY A 279 2.70 6.80 1.59
N LEU A 280 2.26 6.70 2.86
CA LEU A 280 1.79 7.81 3.67
C LEU A 280 2.90 8.44 4.52
N GLY A 281 3.78 7.62 5.13
CA GLY A 281 4.62 8.05 6.23
C GLY A 281 5.78 8.98 5.89
N PHE A 282 6.14 9.87 6.81
CA PHE A 282 7.20 10.86 6.65
C PHE A 282 8.54 10.46 7.32
N ASN A 283 8.66 9.26 7.87
CA ASN A 283 9.92 8.70 8.39
C ASN A 283 10.62 7.77 7.40
N ILE A 284 10.12 7.71 6.16
CA ILE A 284 10.61 6.86 5.08
C ILE A 284 10.61 7.62 3.76
N TYR A 285 11.37 7.11 2.76
CA TYR A 285 11.28 7.62 1.39
C TYR A 285 9.85 7.54 0.85
N GLY A 286 9.51 8.37 -0.13
CA GLY A 286 8.16 8.37 -0.69
C GLY A 286 7.91 9.52 -1.65
N PRO A 287 6.64 9.68 -2.10
CA PRO A 287 6.29 10.51 -3.24
C PRO A 287 6.13 12.01 -2.90
N GLY A 288 6.76 12.51 -1.83
CA GLY A 288 6.69 13.92 -1.45
C GLY A 288 5.28 14.37 -1.14
N LYS A 289 4.82 15.44 -1.76
CA LYS A 289 3.46 15.97 -1.58
C LYS A 289 2.34 15.05 -2.11
N ASN A 290 2.69 13.96 -2.82
CA ASN A 290 1.71 12.94 -3.21
C ASN A 290 1.53 11.85 -2.14
N ARG A 291 2.14 11.95 -0.94
CA ARG A 291 1.79 11.11 0.22
C ARG A 291 0.31 11.28 0.53
N GLY A 292 -0.37 10.19 0.88
CA GLY A 292 -1.81 10.23 1.13
C GLY A 292 -2.44 8.86 1.19
N GLY A 293 -3.75 8.80 0.93
CA GLY A 293 -4.53 7.58 0.93
C GLY A 293 -5.33 7.40 -0.36
N ARG A 294 -5.90 6.21 -0.52
CA ARG A 294 -6.85 5.89 -1.60
C ARG A 294 -8.24 5.70 -1.03
N VAL A 295 -9.20 6.31 -1.69
CA VAL A 295 -10.62 6.23 -1.34
C VAL A 295 -11.33 5.29 -2.31
N PHE A 296 -12.29 4.55 -1.78
CA PHE A 296 -13.22 3.72 -2.54
C PHE A 296 -14.63 4.07 -2.14
N ASP A 297 -15.46 4.40 -3.11
CA ASP A 297 -16.88 4.69 -2.94
C ASP A 297 -17.71 3.57 -3.54
N ILE A 298 -18.55 2.95 -2.72
CA ILE A 298 -19.47 1.89 -3.10
C ILE A 298 -20.91 2.38 -2.90
N ASP A 299 -21.77 2.14 -3.88
CA ASP A 299 -23.20 2.45 -3.82
C ASP A 299 -23.99 1.19 -3.46
N GLU A 300 -24.87 1.27 -2.46
CA GLU A 300 -25.69 0.15 -2.03
C GLU A 300 -26.61 -0.38 -3.13
N SER A 301 -27.05 0.50 -4.02
CA SER A 301 -27.91 0.13 -5.16
C SER A 301 -27.17 -0.61 -6.27
N CYS A 302 -25.84 -0.50 -6.34
CA CYS A 302 -24.98 -1.12 -7.35
C CYS A 302 -23.64 -1.57 -6.72
N PRO A 303 -23.65 -2.50 -5.75
CA PRO A 303 -22.46 -2.85 -4.99
C PRO A 303 -21.41 -3.66 -5.78
N ASP A 304 -21.75 -4.07 -7.01
CA ASP A 304 -20.85 -4.70 -8.00
C ASP A 304 -20.00 -3.70 -8.78
N LYS A 305 -20.01 -2.42 -8.38
CA LYS A 305 -19.17 -1.35 -8.91
C LYS A 305 -18.62 -0.50 -7.78
N TYR A 306 -17.49 0.13 -8.04
CA TYR A 306 -16.90 1.11 -7.13
C TYR A 306 -16.22 2.23 -7.91
N GLU A 307 -16.11 3.38 -7.28
CA GLU A 307 -15.24 4.46 -7.74
C GLU A 307 -14.00 4.52 -6.85
N THR A 308 -12.85 4.87 -7.41
CA THR A 308 -11.63 5.04 -6.62
C THR A 308 -10.80 6.23 -7.07
N PHE A 309 -10.28 6.95 -6.10
CA PHE A 309 -9.39 8.10 -6.30
C PHE A 309 -8.43 8.23 -5.10
N THR A 310 -7.40 9.05 -5.26
CA THR A 310 -6.46 9.34 -4.17
C THR A 310 -6.68 10.74 -3.64
N VAL A 311 -6.54 10.89 -2.31
CA VAL A 311 -6.42 12.18 -1.62
C VAL A 311 -5.02 12.26 -1.03
N THR A 312 -4.32 13.34 -1.29
CA THR A 312 -2.90 13.50 -0.96
C THR A 312 -2.63 14.82 -0.22
N ALA A 313 -1.47 14.93 0.39
CA ALA A 313 -1.07 16.14 1.12
C ALA A 313 -1.20 17.44 0.31
N LYS A 314 -1.06 17.37 -1.02
CA LYS A 314 -1.24 18.54 -1.91
C LYS A 314 -2.70 18.92 -2.15
N ASP A 315 -3.64 18.03 -1.88
CA ASP A 315 -5.08 18.24 -2.07
C ASP A 315 -5.74 18.84 -0.82
N LEU A 316 -5.04 18.86 0.30
CA LEU A 316 -5.50 19.33 1.60
C LEU A 316 -5.03 20.78 1.82
N GLU A 317 -5.95 21.73 1.73
CA GLU A 317 -5.62 23.16 1.78
C GLU A 317 -4.97 23.59 3.09
N ASP A 318 -5.35 22.99 4.20
CA ASP A 318 -4.88 23.33 5.55
C ASP A 318 -3.67 22.51 6.01
N PHE A 319 -3.30 21.45 5.29
CA PHE A 319 -2.15 20.64 5.66
C PHE A 319 -0.84 21.42 5.48
N ARG A 320 -0.05 21.51 6.54
CA ARG A 320 1.28 22.14 6.56
C ARG A 320 2.29 21.21 7.19
N LEU A 321 3.45 21.11 6.55
CA LEU A 321 4.57 20.33 7.08
C LEU A 321 5.18 21.05 8.30
N GLU A 322 5.31 20.34 9.41
CA GLU A 322 6.09 20.79 10.56
C GLU A 322 7.59 20.55 10.36
N ARG A 323 7.94 19.52 9.55
CA ARG A 323 9.33 19.11 9.30
C ARG A 323 9.71 19.11 7.82
N PRO A 324 9.61 20.26 7.11
CA PRO A 324 9.78 20.32 5.66
C PRO A 324 11.18 19.90 5.17
N LEU A 325 12.24 20.14 5.96
CA LEU A 325 13.60 19.70 5.62
C LEU A 325 13.71 18.16 5.67
N LYS A 326 13.10 17.54 6.66
CA LYS A 326 13.09 16.07 6.81
C LYS A 326 12.31 15.44 5.66
N GLU A 327 11.17 15.98 5.32
CA GLU A 327 10.37 15.55 4.17
C GLU A 327 11.18 15.66 2.87
N PHE A 328 11.84 16.79 2.63
CA PHE A 328 12.69 16.98 1.46
C PHE A 328 13.79 15.91 1.35
N ILE A 329 14.48 15.62 2.46
CA ILE A 329 15.52 14.58 2.50
C ILE A 329 14.94 13.22 2.13
N TYR A 330 13.82 12.82 2.72
CA TYR A 330 13.22 11.52 2.46
C TYR A 330 12.64 11.40 1.04
N THR A 331 12.03 12.45 0.51
CA THR A 331 11.52 12.48 -0.87
C THR A 331 12.64 12.30 -1.91
N HIS A 332 13.84 12.81 -1.59
CA HIS A 332 15.00 12.72 -2.48
C HIS A 332 15.98 11.61 -2.08
N SER A 333 15.59 10.74 -1.15
CA SER A 333 16.38 9.58 -0.76
C SER A 333 16.13 8.40 -1.72
N PRO A 334 17.17 7.59 -2.01
CA PRO A 334 16.96 6.41 -2.83
C PRO A 334 16.13 5.37 -2.09
N SER A 335 15.23 4.69 -2.80
CA SER A 335 14.37 3.64 -2.26
C SER A 335 15.14 2.38 -1.83
N SER A 336 16.36 2.18 -2.35
CA SER A 336 17.21 1.05 -2.01
C SER A 336 18.69 1.36 -2.20
N VAL A 337 19.56 0.52 -1.61
CA VAL A 337 21.02 0.58 -1.82
C VAL A 337 21.37 0.42 -3.31
N ALA A 338 20.66 -0.40 -4.05
CA ALA A 338 20.86 -0.58 -5.49
C ALA A 338 20.58 0.72 -6.26
N VAL A 339 19.50 1.43 -5.92
CA VAL A 339 19.19 2.75 -6.50
C VAL A 339 20.26 3.77 -6.12
N ALA A 340 20.69 3.81 -4.85
CA ALA A 340 21.76 4.68 -4.39
C ALA A 340 23.07 4.44 -5.17
N MET A 341 23.48 3.18 -5.34
CA MET A 341 24.65 2.81 -6.12
C MET A 341 24.55 3.21 -7.60
N ASN A 342 23.35 3.11 -8.18
CA ASN A 342 23.14 3.57 -9.56
C ASN A 342 23.27 5.10 -9.68
N TRP A 343 22.82 5.87 -8.69
CA TRP A 343 23.02 7.32 -8.65
C TRP A 343 24.50 7.68 -8.57
N VAL A 344 25.27 6.99 -7.70
CA VAL A 344 26.73 7.18 -7.58
C VAL A 344 27.42 6.86 -8.90
N LYS A 345 27.07 5.75 -9.55
CA LYS A 345 27.64 5.38 -10.87
C LYS A 345 27.32 6.42 -11.95
N LYS A 346 26.07 6.90 -12.02
CA LYS A 346 25.67 7.95 -12.96
C LYS A 346 26.38 9.28 -12.68
N GLY A 347 26.52 9.65 -11.42
CA GLY A 347 27.28 10.84 -11.01
C GLY A 347 28.75 10.73 -11.36
N ALA A 348 29.39 9.58 -11.16
CA ALA A 348 30.77 9.35 -11.52
C ALA A 348 30.98 9.41 -13.05
N VAL A 349 30.06 8.88 -13.86
CA VAL A 349 30.06 8.97 -15.31
C VAL A 349 29.93 10.44 -15.77
N ALA A 350 28.99 11.19 -15.17
CA ALA A 350 28.79 12.60 -15.48
C ALA A 350 30.04 13.45 -15.15
N LEU A 351 30.67 13.21 -14.00
CA LEU A 351 31.92 13.86 -13.60
C LEU A 351 33.07 13.49 -14.57
N GLY A 352 33.15 12.21 -14.95
CA GLY A 352 34.15 11.74 -15.94
C GLY A 352 33.98 12.39 -17.31
N THR A 353 32.75 12.55 -17.78
CA THR A 353 32.47 13.23 -19.06
C THR A 353 32.76 14.73 -19.00
N VAL A 354 32.47 15.41 -17.91
CA VAL A 354 32.81 16.84 -17.74
C VAL A 354 34.32 17.06 -17.70
N THR A 355 35.06 16.21 -16.98
CA THR A 355 36.52 16.30 -16.93
C THR A 355 37.17 15.99 -18.28
N ALA A 356 36.68 14.99 -19.04
CA ALA A 356 37.16 14.69 -20.39
C ALA A 356 36.88 15.84 -21.37
N SER A 357 35.68 16.42 -21.31
CA SER A 357 35.32 17.57 -22.15
C SER A 357 36.16 18.80 -21.83
N ALA A 358 36.42 19.09 -20.54
CA ALA A 358 37.27 20.19 -20.12
C ALA A 358 38.75 20.00 -20.60
N PHE A 359 39.23 18.74 -20.58
CA PHE A 359 40.58 18.41 -21.06
C PHE A 359 40.71 18.60 -22.59
N VAL A 360 39.67 18.22 -23.34
CA VAL A 360 39.63 18.43 -24.81
C VAL A 360 39.56 19.92 -25.14
N ILE A 361 38.72 20.69 -24.47
CA ILE A 361 38.62 22.14 -24.66
C ILE A 361 39.94 22.84 -24.36
N LYS A 362 40.60 22.48 -23.24
CA LYS A 362 41.92 23.04 -22.89
C LYS A 362 42.98 22.73 -23.95
N ARG A 363 42.91 21.56 -24.60
CA ARG A 363 43.83 21.15 -25.65
C ARG A 363 43.60 21.86 -26.98
N ILE A 364 42.37 22.31 -27.23
CA ILE A 364 42.00 23.09 -28.43
C ILE A 364 42.39 24.57 -28.28
N LEU A 365 42.25 25.11 -27.05
CA LEU A 365 42.57 26.52 -26.78
C LEU A 365 44.09 26.81 -26.65
N HIS A 366 44.94 25.77 -26.57
CA HIS A 366 46.39 25.88 -26.48
C HIS A 366 47.11 25.40 -27.75
N LYS A 367 46.41 25.24 -28.87
CA LYS A 367 46.94 25.15 -30.24
C LYS A 367 46.65 26.45 -30.96
#